data_46dfd63e7fecaf7e7e76f03e2845c8e4
#
_entry.id   46dfd63e7fecaf7e7e76f03e2845c8e4
#
_cell.length_a   1.000
_cell.length_b   1.000
_cell.length_c   1.000
_cell.angle_alpha   90.00
_cell.angle_beta   90.00
_cell.angle_gamma   90.00
#
_symmetry.space_group_name_H-M   'P 1'
#
loop_
_entity.id
_entity.type
_entity.pdbx_description
1 polymer ?
#
loop_
_entity_poly.entity_id
_entity_poly.type
_entity_poly.pdbx_seq_one_letter_code
_entity_poly.pdbx_strand_id
1 'polypeptide(L)'
;MKIRIISVGKMKERYWKEAQQEYSKMLSRFATVEVVEVADERTPEDASAGEIRAILKKEGERVRAALKGVDKYYALASEGTQEDSVAFSLRIAREADSTRSLGFIIGGSFGLAEDLKRDAAGLVSFSKMTFPHRLARIILFEQLFRAFKIAHGETYHK
;
A
#
# COMPACT_ATOMS: atom_id res chain seq x y z
N MET A 1 -7.55 -9.96 11.71
CA MET A 1 -7.58 -9.26 10.39
C MET A 1 -6.35 -9.62 9.59
N LYS A 2 -6.51 -9.86 8.32
CA LYS A 2 -5.42 -10.09 7.37
C LYS A 2 -5.21 -8.82 6.55
N ILE A 3 -3.96 -8.38 6.43
CA ILE A 3 -3.59 -7.22 5.60
C ILE A 3 -2.68 -7.72 4.48
N ARG A 4 -3.04 -7.43 3.23
CA ARG A 4 -2.20 -7.72 2.08
C ARG A 4 -1.70 -6.41 1.47
N ILE A 5 -0.39 -6.25 1.44
CA ILE A 5 0.27 -5.12 0.78
C ILE A 5 0.79 -5.60 -0.57
N ILE A 6 0.27 -5.04 -1.64
CA ILE A 6 0.65 -5.39 -3.01
C ILE A 6 1.45 -4.23 -3.58
N SER A 7 2.67 -4.50 -3.98
CA SER A 7 3.59 -3.48 -4.51
C SER A 7 4.06 -3.86 -5.90
N VAL A 8 4.00 -2.89 -6.81
CA VAL A 8 4.62 -3.02 -8.13
C VAL A 8 6.12 -2.74 -8.00
N GLY A 9 6.92 -3.74 -8.28
CA GLY A 9 8.37 -3.68 -8.14
C GLY A 9 8.88 -4.40 -6.89
N LYS A 10 10.16 -4.75 -6.94
CA LYS A 10 10.84 -5.49 -5.88
C LYS A 10 11.66 -4.56 -4.99
N MET A 11 11.72 -4.91 -3.73
CA MET A 11 12.59 -4.29 -2.75
C MET A 11 13.93 -5.04 -2.75
N LYS A 12 14.97 -4.45 -3.35
CA LYS A 12 16.27 -5.11 -3.57
C LYS A 12 17.27 -4.83 -2.45
N GLU A 13 17.27 -3.60 -1.94
CA GLU A 13 18.26 -3.15 -0.96
C GLU A 13 17.99 -3.77 0.42
N ARG A 14 19.05 -4.25 1.05
CA ARG A 14 18.99 -4.92 2.34
C ARG A 14 18.39 -4.04 3.43
N TYR A 15 18.74 -2.75 3.47
CA TYR A 15 18.24 -1.82 4.49
C TYR A 15 16.73 -1.64 4.41
N TRP A 16 16.11 -1.65 3.21
CA TRP A 16 14.66 -1.62 3.06
C TRP A 16 14.00 -2.91 3.51
N LYS A 17 14.60 -4.06 3.18
CA LYS A 17 14.12 -5.38 3.61
C LYS A 17 14.14 -5.51 5.12
N GLU A 18 15.21 -5.05 5.75
CA GLU A 18 15.37 -5.07 7.21
C GLU A 18 14.33 -4.17 7.89
N ALA A 19 14.09 -2.96 7.36
CA ALA A 19 13.06 -2.08 7.86
C ALA A 19 11.67 -2.71 7.75
N GLN A 20 11.35 -3.30 6.62
CA GLN A 20 10.08 -4.01 6.42
C GLN A 20 9.91 -5.18 7.40
N GLN A 21 10.95 -5.97 7.59
CA GLN A 21 10.92 -7.11 8.52
C GLN A 21 10.65 -6.66 9.96
N GLU A 22 11.28 -5.57 10.39
CA GLU A 22 11.10 -5.03 11.73
C GLU A 22 9.65 -4.60 11.97
N TYR A 23 9.07 -3.82 11.06
CA TYR A 23 7.67 -3.41 11.17
C TYR A 23 6.70 -4.60 11.04
N SER A 24 6.98 -5.53 10.15
CA SER A 24 6.17 -6.75 9.99
C SER A 24 6.13 -7.56 11.28
N LYS A 25 7.28 -7.70 11.95
CA LYS A 25 7.38 -8.37 13.24
C LYS A 25 6.55 -7.67 14.31
N MET A 26 6.65 -6.34 14.40
CA MET A 26 5.85 -5.56 15.35
C MET A 26 4.36 -5.66 15.07
N LEU A 27 3.96 -5.63 13.79
CA LEU A 27 2.57 -5.76 13.37
C LEU A 27 1.97 -7.15 13.61
N SER A 28 2.78 -8.20 13.64
CA SER A 28 2.30 -9.58 13.79
C SER A 28 1.49 -9.82 15.06
N ARG A 29 1.65 -8.97 16.05
CA ARG A 29 0.87 -8.96 17.27
C ARG A 29 -0.60 -8.59 17.05
N PHE A 30 -0.86 -7.75 16.03
CA PHE A 30 -2.18 -7.17 15.78
C PHE A 30 -2.88 -7.75 14.55
N ALA A 31 -2.11 -8.09 13.53
CA ALA A 31 -2.65 -8.53 12.25
C ALA A 31 -1.66 -9.46 11.53
N THR A 32 -2.19 -10.29 10.65
CA THR A 32 -1.35 -11.07 9.72
C THR A 32 -1.10 -10.22 8.49
N VAL A 33 0.16 -9.82 8.28
CA VAL A 33 0.55 -8.98 7.14
C VAL A 33 1.27 -9.82 6.10
N GLU A 34 0.76 -9.80 4.87
CA GLU A 34 1.35 -10.46 3.71
C GLU A 34 1.78 -9.40 2.70
N VAL A 35 3.00 -9.50 2.19
CA VAL A 35 3.49 -8.64 1.12
C VAL A 35 3.58 -9.44 -0.17
N VAL A 36 2.96 -8.93 -1.23
CA VAL A 36 3.02 -9.50 -2.57
C VAL A 36 3.67 -8.48 -3.49
N GLU A 37 4.85 -8.81 -3.99
CA GLU A 37 5.54 -8.00 -4.99
C GLU A 37 5.18 -8.53 -6.38
N VAL A 38 4.61 -7.67 -7.23
CA VAL A 38 4.35 -8.00 -8.62
C VAL A 38 5.41 -7.38 -9.50
N ALA A 39 5.73 -8.04 -10.61
CA ALA A 39 6.75 -7.54 -11.52
C ALA A 39 6.34 -6.18 -12.12
N ASP A 40 7.28 -5.25 -12.11
CA ASP A 40 7.16 -3.99 -12.83
C ASP A 40 7.55 -4.17 -14.30
N GLU A 41 7.02 -3.29 -15.16
CA GLU A 41 7.42 -3.23 -16.56
C GLU A 41 8.60 -2.29 -16.74
N ARG A 42 9.42 -2.59 -17.73
CA ARG A 42 10.51 -1.70 -18.14
C ARG A 42 9.93 -0.36 -18.62
N THR A 43 10.44 0.73 -18.06
CA THR A 43 9.99 2.09 -18.33
C THR A 43 11.02 2.80 -19.22
N PRO A 44 10.71 3.12 -20.49
CA PRO A 44 11.55 3.99 -21.31
C PRO A 44 11.58 5.40 -20.73
N GLU A 45 12.73 6.09 -20.83
CA GLU A 45 12.89 7.46 -20.31
C GLU A 45 11.92 8.46 -20.95
N ASP A 46 11.61 8.25 -22.23
CA ASP A 46 10.75 9.11 -23.05
C ASP A 46 9.46 8.40 -23.47
N ALA A 47 8.89 7.60 -22.58
CA ALA A 47 7.68 6.85 -22.87
C ALA A 47 6.51 7.76 -23.28
N SER A 48 5.87 7.41 -24.40
CA SER A 48 4.65 8.07 -24.85
C SER A 48 3.47 7.77 -23.93
N ALA A 49 2.39 8.56 -24.03
CA ALA A 49 1.17 8.32 -23.27
C ALA A 49 0.58 6.93 -23.55
N GLY A 50 0.69 6.45 -24.80
CA GLY A 50 0.26 5.10 -25.18
C GLY A 50 1.10 3.99 -24.55
N GLU A 51 2.41 4.18 -24.50
CA GLU A 51 3.34 3.26 -23.84
C GLU A 51 3.10 3.21 -22.33
N ILE A 52 2.88 4.35 -21.69
CA ILE A 52 2.55 4.42 -20.26
C ILE A 52 1.25 3.66 -19.98
N ARG A 53 0.20 3.85 -20.78
CA ARG A 53 -1.05 3.12 -20.63
C ARG A 53 -0.86 1.60 -20.76
N ALA A 54 -0.04 1.16 -21.70
CA ALA A 54 0.27 -0.26 -21.89
C ALA A 54 1.02 -0.84 -20.70
N ILE A 55 1.98 -0.09 -20.15
CA ILE A 55 2.73 -0.46 -18.93
C ILE A 55 1.76 -0.61 -17.76
N LEU A 56 0.95 0.40 -17.50
CA LEU A 56 -0.01 0.40 -16.39
C LEU A 56 -1.05 -0.72 -16.52
N LYS A 57 -1.47 -1.04 -17.74
CA LYS A 57 -2.37 -2.16 -17.99
C LYS A 57 -1.76 -3.50 -17.58
N LYS A 58 -0.54 -3.78 -18.01
CA LYS A 58 0.17 -5.01 -17.67
C LYS A 58 0.44 -5.15 -16.18
N GLU A 59 0.94 -4.09 -15.57
CA GLU A 59 1.16 -4.05 -14.12
C GLU A 59 -0.16 -4.20 -13.37
N GLY A 60 -1.20 -3.53 -13.83
CA GLY A 60 -2.55 -3.61 -13.25
C GLY A 60 -3.17 -4.99 -13.29
N GLU A 61 -2.98 -5.74 -14.35
CA GLU A 61 -3.42 -7.15 -14.45
C GLU A 61 -2.76 -8.01 -13.37
N ARG A 62 -1.48 -7.80 -13.12
CA ARG A 62 -0.73 -8.49 -12.06
C ARG A 62 -1.22 -8.12 -10.66
N VAL A 63 -1.50 -6.84 -10.44
CA VAL A 63 -2.07 -6.35 -9.18
C VAL A 63 -3.47 -6.96 -8.95
N ARG A 64 -4.32 -7.00 -9.97
CA ARG A 64 -5.65 -7.62 -9.86
C ARG A 64 -5.57 -9.10 -9.53
N ALA A 65 -4.64 -9.83 -10.11
CA ALA A 65 -4.42 -11.23 -9.77
C ALA A 65 -4.01 -11.39 -8.29
N ALA A 66 -3.16 -10.48 -7.80
CA ALA A 66 -2.72 -10.47 -6.40
C ALA A 66 -3.82 -10.03 -5.41
N LEU A 67 -4.85 -9.31 -5.89
CA LEU A 67 -6.00 -8.90 -5.09
C LEU A 67 -7.02 -10.03 -4.88
N LYS A 68 -6.86 -11.15 -5.54
CA LYS A 68 -7.79 -12.29 -5.38
C LYS A 68 -7.84 -12.73 -3.92
N GLY A 69 -9.05 -12.80 -3.38
CA GLY A 69 -9.28 -13.13 -1.97
C GLY A 69 -9.11 -11.97 -0.99
N VAL A 70 -8.95 -10.76 -1.48
CA VAL A 70 -8.99 -9.53 -0.69
C VAL A 70 -10.41 -8.96 -0.75
N ASP A 71 -11.01 -8.68 0.41
CA ASP A 71 -12.40 -8.22 0.47
C ASP A 71 -12.54 -6.75 0.02
N LYS A 72 -11.57 -5.93 0.40
CA LYS A 72 -11.56 -4.49 0.14
C LYS A 72 -10.13 -4.00 0.04
N TYR A 73 -9.85 -3.03 -0.81
CA TYR A 73 -8.51 -2.46 -0.88
C TYR A 73 -8.52 -0.95 -1.04
N TYR A 74 -7.44 -0.32 -0.58
CA TYR A 74 -7.11 1.08 -0.78
C TYR A 74 -5.90 1.20 -1.70
N ALA A 75 -5.87 2.25 -2.50
CA ALA A 75 -4.73 2.53 -3.37
C ALA A 75 -3.95 3.74 -2.82
N LEU A 76 -2.62 3.61 -2.75
CA LEU A 76 -1.77 4.74 -2.43
C LEU A 76 -1.60 5.61 -3.67
N ALA A 77 -1.95 6.88 -3.55
CA ALA A 77 -1.86 7.83 -4.65
C ALA A 77 -1.70 9.25 -4.10
N SER A 78 -0.80 10.04 -4.68
CA SER A 78 -0.53 11.40 -4.20
C SER A 78 -1.76 12.32 -4.28
N GLU A 79 -2.67 12.06 -5.21
CA GLU A 79 -3.94 12.77 -5.37
C GLU A 79 -5.05 12.30 -4.41
N GLY A 80 -4.77 11.30 -3.59
CA GLY A 80 -5.74 10.74 -2.66
C GLY A 80 -6.05 11.62 -1.46
N THR A 81 -6.90 11.11 -0.58
CA THR A 81 -7.26 11.78 0.67
C THR A 81 -6.09 11.76 1.64
N GLN A 82 -5.73 12.93 2.14
CA GLN A 82 -4.75 13.09 3.22
C GLN A 82 -5.46 13.06 4.57
N GLU A 83 -4.96 12.27 5.47
CA GLU A 83 -5.46 12.14 6.85
C GLU A 83 -4.30 12.20 7.82
N ASP A 84 -4.58 12.61 9.04
CA ASP A 84 -3.62 12.43 10.12
C ASP A 84 -3.62 10.97 10.62
N SER A 85 -2.66 10.62 11.45
CA SER A 85 -2.50 9.25 11.96
C SER A 85 -3.69 8.78 12.81
N VAL A 86 -4.36 9.69 13.51
CA VAL A 86 -5.54 9.38 14.32
C VAL A 86 -6.73 9.02 13.42
N ALA A 87 -6.98 9.82 12.39
CA ALA A 87 -8.04 9.55 11.41
C ALA A 87 -7.77 8.24 10.66
N PHE A 88 -6.53 7.98 10.27
CA PHE A 88 -6.12 6.73 9.66
C PHE A 88 -6.36 5.54 10.60
N SER A 89 -6.02 5.67 11.89
CA SER A 89 -6.30 4.64 12.90
C SER A 89 -7.80 4.31 13.01
N LEU A 90 -8.65 5.32 13.01
CA LEU A 90 -10.11 5.11 13.05
C LEU A 90 -10.62 4.38 11.81
N ARG A 91 -10.04 4.67 10.65
CA ARG A 91 -10.34 3.95 9.42
C ARG A 91 -9.94 2.47 9.55
N ILE A 92 -8.71 2.19 9.96
CA ILE A 92 -8.22 0.80 10.13
C ILE A 92 -9.08 0.02 11.14
N ALA A 93 -9.46 0.65 12.23
CA ALA A 93 -10.33 0.02 13.23
C ALA A 93 -11.70 -0.37 12.62
N ARG A 94 -12.33 0.54 11.86
CA ARG A 94 -13.59 0.24 11.17
C ARG A 94 -13.46 -0.89 10.16
N GLU A 95 -12.34 -0.91 9.42
CA GLU A 95 -12.09 -1.98 8.46
C GLU A 95 -11.88 -3.33 9.17
N ALA A 96 -11.19 -3.33 10.32
CA ALA A 96 -10.99 -4.54 11.11
C ALA A 96 -12.31 -5.15 11.59
N ASP A 97 -13.32 -4.32 11.85
CA ASP A 97 -14.64 -4.78 12.29
C ASP A 97 -15.49 -5.31 11.11
N SER A 98 -15.23 -4.86 9.90
CA SER A 98 -16.11 -5.09 8.73
C SER A 98 -15.51 -6.00 7.66
N THR A 99 -14.21 -6.23 7.65
CA THR A 99 -13.52 -7.03 6.62
C THR A 99 -12.62 -8.09 7.25
N ARG A 100 -12.48 -9.23 6.56
CA ARG A 100 -11.52 -10.27 6.94
C ARG A 100 -10.14 -10.02 6.35
N SER A 101 -10.12 -9.44 5.15
CA SER A 101 -8.89 -9.18 4.40
C SER A 101 -8.93 -7.80 3.78
N LEU A 102 -8.00 -6.95 4.20
CA LEU A 102 -7.81 -5.60 3.71
C LEU A 102 -6.55 -5.52 2.85
N GLY A 103 -6.68 -4.92 1.66
CA GLY A 103 -5.56 -4.71 0.75
C GLY A 103 -5.09 -3.26 0.72
N PHE A 104 -3.80 -3.08 0.46
CA PHE A 104 -3.21 -1.80 0.06
C PHE A 104 -2.38 -2.02 -1.19
N ILE A 105 -2.57 -1.19 -2.20
CA ILE A 105 -1.80 -1.30 -3.43
C ILE A 105 -0.89 -0.09 -3.61
N ILE A 106 0.35 -0.35 -3.99
CA ILE A 106 1.40 0.65 -4.21
C ILE A 106 1.90 0.49 -5.65
N GLY A 107 1.81 1.56 -6.43
CA GLY A 107 2.20 1.56 -7.84
C GLY A 107 3.70 1.63 -8.06
N GLY A 108 4.10 1.41 -9.30
CA GLY A 108 5.48 1.56 -9.78
C GLY A 108 5.77 3.00 -10.22
N SER A 109 6.69 3.14 -11.17
CA SER A 109 7.21 4.45 -11.63
C SER A 109 6.15 5.42 -12.13
N PHE A 110 5.09 4.93 -12.77
CA PHE A 110 3.98 5.75 -13.28
C PHE A 110 2.72 5.67 -12.41
N GLY A 111 2.83 5.15 -11.20
CA GLY A 111 1.69 4.99 -10.31
C GLY A 111 0.87 3.76 -10.65
N LEU A 112 -0.44 3.90 -10.59
CA LEU A 112 -1.42 2.82 -10.78
C LEU A 112 -2.35 3.14 -11.95
N ALA A 113 -2.84 2.10 -12.63
CA ALA A 113 -3.89 2.23 -13.64
C ALA A 113 -5.14 2.88 -13.06
N GLU A 114 -5.81 3.72 -13.85
CA GLU A 114 -7.01 4.45 -13.41
C GLU A 114 -8.15 3.53 -12.96
N ASP A 115 -8.33 2.39 -13.60
CA ASP A 115 -9.36 1.42 -13.23
C ASP A 115 -9.11 0.81 -11.84
N LEU A 116 -7.85 0.56 -11.47
CA LEU A 116 -7.49 0.12 -10.12
C LEU A 116 -7.80 1.16 -9.06
N LYS A 117 -7.54 2.43 -9.36
CA LYS A 117 -7.84 3.54 -8.45
C LYS A 117 -9.35 3.74 -8.31
N ARG A 118 -10.08 3.65 -9.40
CA ARG A 118 -11.54 3.80 -9.42
C ARG A 118 -12.24 2.71 -8.62
N ASP A 119 -11.77 1.47 -8.72
CA ASP A 119 -12.37 0.30 -8.07
C ASP A 119 -11.94 0.15 -6.59
N ALA A 120 -10.96 0.93 -6.15
CA ALA A 120 -10.54 0.96 -4.76
C ALA A 120 -11.63 1.54 -3.84
N ALA A 121 -11.64 1.10 -2.59
CA ALA A 121 -12.52 1.69 -1.56
C ALA A 121 -12.19 3.16 -1.28
N GLY A 122 -10.97 3.56 -1.57
CA GLY A 122 -10.52 4.95 -1.51
C GLY A 122 -9.05 5.06 -1.90
N LEU A 123 -8.63 6.29 -2.15
CA LEU A 123 -7.24 6.63 -2.40
C LEU A 123 -6.65 7.25 -1.13
N VAL A 124 -5.52 6.75 -0.69
CA VAL A 124 -4.80 7.25 0.48
C VAL A 124 -3.55 7.99 0.02
N SER A 125 -3.38 9.22 0.47
CA SER A 125 -2.20 10.03 0.18
C SER A 125 -1.44 10.33 1.47
N PHE A 126 -0.15 10.02 1.49
CA PHE A 126 0.73 10.44 2.58
C PHE A 126 1.20 11.87 2.41
N SER A 127 1.23 12.37 1.18
CA SER A 127 1.69 13.71 0.84
C SER A 127 1.38 13.99 -0.63
N LYS A 128 1.33 15.26 -1.00
CA LYS A 128 1.33 15.69 -2.42
C LYS A 128 2.70 15.46 -3.08
N MET A 129 3.73 15.24 -2.28
CA MET A 129 5.05 14.86 -2.78
C MET A 129 5.06 13.41 -3.26
N THR A 130 5.89 13.13 -4.25
CA THR A 130 6.13 11.78 -4.74
C THR A 130 7.21 11.10 -3.93
N PHE A 131 6.95 9.89 -3.47
CA PHE A 131 7.94 9.04 -2.79
C PHE A 131 8.29 7.83 -3.66
N PRO A 132 9.54 7.34 -3.61
CA PRO A 132 9.85 6.02 -4.16
C PRO A 132 8.94 4.95 -3.54
N HIS A 133 8.53 3.97 -4.33
CA HIS A 133 7.60 2.94 -3.86
C HIS A 133 8.10 2.19 -2.61
N ARG A 134 9.42 2.02 -2.48
CA ARG A 134 10.05 1.37 -1.32
C ARG A 134 9.83 2.16 -0.04
N LEU A 135 10.05 3.47 -0.11
CA LEU A 135 9.83 4.37 1.03
C LEU A 135 8.33 4.44 1.39
N ALA A 136 7.46 4.58 0.40
CA ALA A 136 6.01 4.58 0.61
C ALA A 136 5.54 3.29 1.31
N ARG A 137 6.13 2.15 0.95
CA ARG A 137 5.84 0.87 1.59
C ARG A 137 6.22 0.88 3.07
N ILE A 138 7.40 1.39 3.41
CA ILE A 138 7.84 1.48 4.81
C ILE A 138 6.98 2.46 5.60
N ILE A 139 6.62 3.61 5.01
CA ILE A 139 5.68 4.55 5.64
C ILE A 139 4.34 3.86 5.92
N LEU A 140 3.81 3.09 4.99
CA LEU A 140 2.57 2.35 5.19
C LEU A 140 2.68 1.35 6.35
N PHE A 141 3.76 0.58 6.41
CA PHE A 141 3.99 -0.35 7.53
C PHE A 141 4.01 0.38 8.87
N GLU A 142 4.74 1.48 8.95
CA GLU A 142 4.83 2.30 10.17
C GLU A 142 3.46 2.84 10.58
N GLN A 143 2.71 3.40 9.63
CA GLN A 143 1.39 3.96 9.92
C GLN A 143 0.35 2.88 10.29
N LEU A 144 0.43 1.70 9.71
CA LEU A 144 -0.39 0.57 10.13
C LEU A 144 -0.08 0.15 11.58
N PHE A 145 1.19 0.05 11.92
CA PHE A 145 1.59 -0.25 13.31
C PHE A 145 1.10 0.84 14.27
N ARG A 146 1.30 2.10 13.93
CA ARG A 146 0.82 3.25 14.71
C ARG A 146 -0.70 3.22 14.86
N ALA A 147 -1.43 2.89 13.80
CA ALA A 147 -2.89 2.79 13.84
C ALA A 147 -3.37 1.75 14.86
N PHE A 148 -2.76 0.58 14.90
CA PHE A 148 -3.10 -0.44 15.90
C PHE A 148 -2.72 -0.02 17.31
N LYS A 149 -1.59 0.65 17.49
CA LYS A 149 -1.20 1.18 18.79
C LYS A 149 -2.21 2.20 19.33
N ILE A 150 -2.64 3.13 18.48
CA ILE A 150 -3.69 4.11 18.82
C ILE A 150 -4.99 3.40 19.17
N ALA A 151 -5.44 2.46 18.34
CA ALA A 151 -6.70 1.75 18.52
C ALA A 151 -6.75 0.93 19.83
N HIS A 152 -5.60 0.43 20.28
CA HIS A 152 -5.47 -0.32 21.52
C HIS A 152 -5.15 0.54 22.75
N GLY A 153 -5.08 1.85 22.59
CA GLY A 153 -4.73 2.77 23.68
C GLY A 153 -3.31 2.61 24.21
N GLU A 154 -2.41 2.05 23.40
CA GLU A 154 -1.03 1.82 23.79
C GLU A 154 -0.14 3.02 23.48
N THR A 155 0.87 3.24 24.31
CA THR A 155 1.82 4.33 24.14
C THR A 155 2.73 4.11 22.92
N TYR A 156 2.62 4.95 21.94
CA TYR A 156 3.49 5.02 20.76
C TYR A 156 3.30 6.37 20.05
N HIS A 157 2.07 6.71 19.74
CA HIS A 157 1.72 7.99 19.11
C HIS A 157 1.77 9.11 20.15
N LYS A 158 2.46 10.20 19.81
CA LYS A 158 2.62 11.38 20.69
C LYS A 158 2.11 12.62 20.02
#